data_96edadb45f851207941794149c15a9cc
#
_entry.id   96edadb45f851207941794149c15a9cc
#
_cell.length_a   1.000
_cell.length_b   1.000
_cell.length_c   1.000
_cell.angle_alpha   90.00
_cell.angle_beta   90.00
_cell.angle_gamma   90.00
#
_symmetry.space_group_name_H-M   'P 1'
#
loop_
_entity.id
_entity.type
_entity.pdbx_description
1 polymer ?
#
loop_
_entity_poly.entity_id
_entity_poly.type
_entity_poly.pdbx_seq_one_letter_code
_entity_poly.pdbx_strand_id
1 'polypeptide(L)'
;MIASLAILSGCGHNGGTGHNHGHDHETHEAHGKEAHNHDKDVIEFSQARAEAAGLKTETVKPGKFNAAIRTSGEILPAQGTERTIVATTSGVISLGGKTGRLLPGIKVGKGASVAEISAREMAEGDPIMKSRAAYESAQKEFERAEGLLKVNAISQKAYEQAKKEYETAKAEYDAYNGKTGEKGLQVTAPMNGYITQVLVNEGDYVTAGQPVAVVSQNGRLQLRADLQEKYWSSAKSFTGANFKPSYSDVTYSIKDLGGRLVSVGNAVAQGSFYLPVIFEFNNAGNFIPGAFCEIYLIENQKENVISVPETSLTEEQGVYFVYLKVCKEEYRKQEVKIGESDGLRREILKGLKEGDVVVTEGAYQVKLATATGAIPGHSHNH
;
A
#
# COMPACT_ATOMS: atom_id res chain seq x y z
N MET A 1 -9.64 46.64 52.58
CA MET A 1 -9.77 48.05 52.25
C MET A 1 -10.54 48.06 50.92
N ILE A 2 -11.89 48.29 50.93
CA ILE A 2 -12.56 49.55 50.73
C ILE A 2 -12.31 50.04 49.30
N ALA A 3 -13.26 50.30 48.39
CA ALA A 3 -14.72 50.57 48.53
C ALA A 3 -15.38 50.45 47.15
N SER A 4 -16.68 50.18 47.20
CA SER A 4 -17.75 50.41 46.21
C SER A 4 -17.80 51.83 45.69
N LEU A 5 -18.34 52.00 44.47
CA LEU A 5 -19.29 53.08 44.24
C LEU A 5 -20.22 52.77 43.04
N ALA A 6 -21.52 52.75 43.31
CA ALA A 6 -22.62 52.81 42.37
C ALA A 6 -23.11 54.23 42.27
N ILE A 7 -23.57 54.72 41.13
CA ILE A 7 -24.56 55.84 41.00
C ILE A 7 -25.41 55.62 39.75
N LEU A 8 -26.60 55.51 39.91
CA LEU A 8 -27.96 55.79 39.55
C LEU A 8 -28.20 57.13 38.81
N SER A 9 -29.35 57.10 38.07
CA SER A 9 -30.26 58.19 37.65
C SER A 9 -30.12 58.63 36.21
N GLY A 10 -31.17 58.90 35.49
CA GLY A 10 -32.59 58.99 35.80
C GLY A 10 -33.37 59.39 34.53
N CYS A 11 -34.68 59.41 34.71
CA CYS A 11 -35.84 59.63 33.92
C CYS A 11 -35.95 60.87 33.01
N GLY A 12 -36.95 60.80 32.06
CA GLY A 12 -37.65 61.93 31.49
C GLY A 12 -38.39 61.51 30.23
N HIS A 13 -39.53 61.31 30.17
CA HIS A 13 -40.93 61.77 30.24
C HIS A 13 -41.29 62.75 29.09
N ASN A 14 -42.39 62.43 28.41
CA ASN A 14 -43.45 63.19 27.76
C ASN A 14 -43.51 63.00 26.23
N GLY A 15 -44.65 62.75 25.59
CA GLY A 15 -46.10 62.88 25.93
C GLY A 15 -46.84 63.25 24.65
N GLY A 16 -47.98 62.69 24.46
CA GLY A 16 -49.00 63.43 23.73
C GLY A 16 -49.65 62.77 22.49
N THR A 17 -50.88 62.31 22.69
CA THR A 17 -52.14 62.50 21.92
C THR A 17 -52.17 61.83 20.52
N GLY A 18 -52.95 60.78 20.27
CA GLY A 18 -54.44 60.67 20.41
C GLY A 18 -55.11 60.92 19.06
N HIS A 19 -55.60 59.87 18.40
CA HIS A 19 -56.91 59.93 17.71
C HIS A 19 -57.39 58.49 17.44
N ASN A 20 -58.60 58.28 17.85
CA ASN A 20 -59.47 57.14 17.79
C ASN A 20 -60.23 57.10 16.46
N HIS A 21 -60.25 55.97 15.76
CA HIS A 21 -61.35 55.57 14.90
C HIS A 21 -61.47 54.06 14.92
N GLY A 22 -62.58 53.59 15.54
CA GLY A 22 -62.99 52.21 15.49
C GLY A 22 -63.64 51.85 14.15
N HIS A 23 -63.45 50.64 13.73
CA HIS A 23 -64.45 49.87 12.98
C HIS A 23 -64.28 48.39 13.32
N ASP A 24 -65.32 47.80 13.82
CA ASP A 24 -65.52 46.37 13.96
C ASP A 24 -65.47 45.71 12.58
N HIS A 25 -64.86 44.50 12.48
CA HIS A 25 -65.55 43.32 11.96
C HIS A 25 -64.57 42.09 11.89
N GLU A 26 -65.14 41.05 12.46
CA GLU A 26 -65.04 39.65 12.09
C GLU A 26 -63.79 38.84 12.39
N THR A 27 -64.02 37.89 13.26
CA THR A 27 -63.25 36.70 13.60
C THR A 27 -62.84 35.86 12.37
N HIS A 28 -61.59 35.73 12.15
CA HIS A 28 -61.04 34.58 11.45
C HIS A 28 -59.97 33.90 12.35
N GLU A 29 -60.26 32.65 12.66
CA GLU A 29 -59.34 31.76 13.33
C GLU A 29 -58.06 31.70 12.53
N ALA A 30 -56.99 32.29 13.04
CA ALA A 30 -55.65 32.11 12.52
C ALA A 30 -55.03 30.84 13.15
N HIS A 31 -54.98 29.76 12.37
CA HIS A 31 -54.09 28.65 12.66
C HIS A 31 -52.69 29.21 12.90
N GLY A 32 -52.21 29.07 14.13
CA GLY A 32 -50.85 29.36 14.51
C GLY A 32 -49.88 28.50 13.67
N LYS A 33 -49.28 29.10 12.68
CA LYS A 33 -47.99 28.59 12.13
C LYS A 33 -46.97 28.86 13.23
N GLU A 34 -46.63 27.82 13.97
CA GLU A 34 -45.38 27.81 14.73
C GLU A 34 -44.26 28.16 13.76
N ALA A 35 -43.71 29.35 13.90
CA ALA A 35 -42.49 29.73 13.24
C ALA A 35 -41.39 28.86 13.83
N HIS A 36 -41.04 27.75 13.16
CA HIS A 36 -39.80 27.04 13.39
C HIS A 36 -38.69 28.05 13.16
N ASN A 37 -38.05 28.44 14.23
CA ASN A 37 -36.81 29.17 14.21
C ASN A 37 -35.77 28.23 13.58
N HIS A 38 -35.60 28.30 12.24
CA HIS A 38 -34.58 27.54 11.55
C HIS A 38 -33.22 28.00 12.09
N ASP A 39 -32.67 27.18 12.95
CA ASP A 39 -31.28 27.32 13.41
C ASP A 39 -30.39 27.40 12.15
N LYS A 40 -29.63 28.48 12.00
CA LYS A 40 -28.87 28.80 10.77
C LYS A 40 -27.83 27.74 10.40
N ASP A 41 -27.68 26.70 11.24
CA ASP A 41 -26.68 25.62 11.11
C ASP A 41 -27.29 24.27 10.68
N VAL A 42 -28.61 24.21 10.40
CA VAL A 42 -29.27 22.98 9.95
C VAL A 42 -29.20 22.85 8.43
N ILE A 43 -28.72 21.71 7.97
CA ILE A 43 -28.54 21.36 6.57
C ILE A 43 -29.61 20.34 6.20
N GLU A 44 -30.47 20.70 5.26
CA GLU A 44 -31.42 19.76 4.68
C GLU A 44 -30.73 18.88 3.63
N PHE A 45 -30.76 17.57 3.84
CA PHE A 45 -30.20 16.59 2.93
C PHE A 45 -31.15 15.40 2.81
N SER A 46 -31.93 15.37 1.72
CA SER A 46 -32.99 14.39 1.55
C SER A 46 -32.48 12.94 1.58
N GLN A 47 -33.32 12.01 2.01
CA GLN A 47 -33.01 10.61 2.11
C GLN A 47 -32.54 10.05 0.76
N ALA A 48 -33.15 10.45 -0.36
CA ALA A 48 -32.75 10.03 -1.69
C ALA A 48 -31.30 10.47 -2.05
N ARG A 49 -30.90 11.69 -1.65
CA ARG A 49 -29.53 12.19 -1.80
C ARG A 49 -28.58 11.45 -0.87
N ALA A 50 -28.98 11.12 0.35
CA ALA A 50 -28.18 10.37 1.30
C ALA A 50 -27.87 8.96 0.79
N GLU A 51 -28.87 8.27 0.22
CA GLU A 51 -28.70 6.95 -0.39
C GLU A 51 -27.81 7.02 -1.63
N ALA A 52 -28.02 7.99 -2.51
CA ALA A 52 -27.20 8.20 -3.71
C ALA A 52 -25.74 8.55 -3.37
N ALA A 53 -25.50 9.25 -2.27
CA ALA A 53 -24.17 9.60 -1.78
C ALA A 53 -23.49 8.47 -0.98
N GLY A 54 -24.17 7.34 -0.76
CA GLY A 54 -23.67 6.25 0.09
C GLY A 54 -23.42 6.68 1.54
N LEU A 55 -24.26 7.60 2.06
CA LEU A 55 -24.08 8.21 3.37
C LEU A 55 -24.24 7.17 4.47
N LYS A 56 -23.23 7.06 5.33
CA LYS A 56 -23.26 6.22 6.53
C LYS A 56 -23.13 7.07 7.78
N THR A 57 -23.67 6.55 8.87
CA THR A 57 -23.61 7.22 10.18
C THR A 57 -23.20 6.22 11.26
N GLU A 58 -22.53 6.73 12.29
CA GLU A 58 -22.14 5.96 13.48
C GLU A 58 -22.57 6.73 14.72
N THR A 59 -23.08 6.01 15.74
CA THR A 59 -23.36 6.61 17.04
C THR A 59 -22.09 6.68 17.86
N VAL A 60 -21.73 7.89 18.28
CA VAL A 60 -20.54 8.15 19.07
C VAL A 60 -20.65 7.47 20.43
N LYS A 61 -19.64 6.68 20.77
CA LYS A 61 -19.48 6.04 22.08
C LYS A 61 -18.03 6.13 22.49
N PRO A 62 -17.73 6.42 23.76
CA PRO A 62 -16.40 6.27 24.29
C PRO A 62 -15.93 4.82 24.12
N GLY A 63 -14.75 4.64 23.62
CA GLY A 63 -14.22 3.32 23.29
C GLY A 63 -12.71 3.24 23.38
N LYS A 64 -12.19 2.15 22.87
CA LYS A 64 -10.75 1.93 22.72
C LYS A 64 -10.23 2.71 21.51
N PHE A 65 -9.14 3.43 21.70
CA PHE A 65 -8.45 4.16 20.64
C PHE A 65 -6.96 3.81 20.65
N ASN A 66 -6.38 3.61 19.49
CA ASN A 66 -4.97 3.28 19.36
C ASN A 66 -4.16 4.58 19.25
N ALA A 67 -3.35 4.88 20.26
CA ALA A 67 -2.36 5.92 20.13
C ALA A 67 -1.33 5.51 19.07
N ALA A 68 -0.94 6.43 18.20
CA ALA A 68 -0.01 6.13 17.12
C ALA A 68 1.02 7.25 16.90
N ILE A 69 2.23 6.84 16.56
CA ILE A 69 3.27 7.73 16.06
C ILE A 69 3.18 7.79 14.55
N ARG A 70 2.91 8.98 14.01
CA ARG A 70 2.93 9.23 12.57
C ARG A 70 4.35 9.33 12.07
N THR A 71 4.66 8.58 11.04
CA THR A 71 5.94 8.58 10.34
C THR A 71 5.78 8.28 8.86
N SER A 72 6.86 8.21 8.13
CA SER A 72 6.91 7.77 6.73
C SER A 72 7.68 6.46 6.60
N GLY A 73 7.59 5.86 5.43
CA GLY A 73 8.33 4.66 5.10
C GLY A 73 8.02 4.14 3.71
N GLU A 74 8.36 2.91 3.45
CA GLU A 74 8.17 2.30 2.14
C GLU A 74 7.74 0.83 2.23
N ILE A 75 7.04 0.39 1.18
CA ILE A 75 6.69 -1.01 0.97
C ILE A 75 7.85 -1.68 0.24
N LEU A 76 8.37 -2.76 0.78
CA LEU A 76 9.48 -3.53 0.22
C LEU A 76 9.07 -4.99 -0.03
N PRO A 77 9.74 -5.71 -0.93
CA PRO A 77 9.63 -7.15 -0.99
C PRO A 77 10.03 -7.79 0.34
N ALA A 78 9.33 -8.84 0.78
CA ALA A 78 9.72 -9.56 1.98
C ALA A 78 11.06 -10.28 1.79
N GLN A 79 11.86 -10.41 2.84
CA GLN A 79 13.14 -11.10 2.76
C GLN A 79 12.98 -12.53 2.25
N GLY A 80 13.88 -12.93 1.32
CA GLY A 80 13.86 -14.26 0.72
C GLY A 80 12.83 -14.44 -0.41
N THR A 81 12.01 -13.43 -0.70
CA THR A 81 11.07 -13.46 -1.83
C THR A 81 11.70 -13.01 -3.14
N GLU A 82 12.92 -12.53 -3.12
CA GLU A 82 13.71 -12.16 -4.31
C GLU A 82 14.82 -13.15 -4.59
N ARG A 83 15.09 -13.35 -5.87
CA ARG A 83 16.22 -14.13 -6.37
C ARG A 83 16.85 -13.43 -7.55
N THR A 84 18.16 -13.36 -7.53
CA THR A 84 18.94 -12.90 -8.69
C THR A 84 19.06 -14.03 -9.69
N ILE A 85 18.72 -13.75 -10.93
CA ILE A 85 18.97 -14.61 -12.08
C ILE A 85 20.37 -14.29 -12.55
N VAL A 86 21.24 -15.29 -12.61
CA VAL A 86 22.64 -15.12 -13.00
C VAL A 86 22.93 -15.82 -14.33
N ALA A 87 23.93 -15.32 -15.05
CA ALA A 87 24.44 -15.94 -16.24
C ALA A 87 25.04 -17.33 -15.92
N THR A 88 24.60 -18.35 -16.64
CA THR A 88 25.05 -19.75 -16.44
C THR A 88 26.38 -20.07 -17.14
N THR A 89 26.74 -19.25 -18.12
CA THR A 89 28.01 -19.34 -18.89
C THR A 89 28.43 -17.94 -19.32
N SER A 90 29.70 -17.82 -19.78
CA SER A 90 30.19 -16.60 -20.42
C SER A 90 29.82 -16.58 -21.89
N GLY A 91 29.50 -15.37 -22.41
CA GLY A 91 29.15 -15.18 -23.81
C GLY A 91 28.30 -13.93 -24.03
N VAL A 92 27.77 -13.78 -25.25
CA VAL A 92 26.90 -12.68 -25.62
C VAL A 92 25.45 -13.04 -25.24
N ILE A 93 24.80 -12.19 -24.46
CA ILE A 93 23.43 -12.41 -23.99
C ILE A 93 22.42 -11.89 -24.98
N SER A 94 21.36 -12.67 -25.20
CA SER A 94 20.14 -12.26 -25.87
C SER A 94 18.98 -12.27 -24.89
N LEU A 95 18.38 -11.10 -24.66
CA LEU A 95 17.30 -10.91 -23.70
C LEU A 95 15.97 -11.31 -24.35
N GLY A 96 15.33 -12.29 -23.76
CA GLY A 96 14.09 -12.85 -24.25
C GLY A 96 14.24 -14.32 -24.56
N GLY A 97 13.19 -15.06 -24.34
CA GLY A 97 13.09 -16.48 -24.63
C GLY A 97 11.72 -16.76 -25.25
N LYS A 98 11.21 -17.95 -25.08
CA LYS A 98 9.84 -18.32 -25.51
C LYS A 98 8.73 -17.43 -24.90
N THR A 99 9.01 -16.71 -23.83
CA THR A 99 8.11 -15.80 -23.12
C THR A 99 8.13 -14.35 -23.64
N GLY A 100 8.92 -14.05 -24.67
CA GLY A 100 9.08 -12.70 -25.21
C GLY A 100 10.25 -11.91 -24.62
N ARG A 101 10.28 -10.61 -24.82
CA ARG A 101 11.36 -9.72 -24.35
C ARG A 101 11.38 -9.62 -22.84
N LEU A 102 12.55 -9.74 -22.21
CA LEU A 102 12.73 -9.57 -20.76
C LEU A 102 12.62 -8.09 -20.38
N LEU A 103 11.57 -7.76 -19.63
CA LEU A 103 11.31 -6.38 -19.16
C LEU A 103 10.88 -6.41 -17.69
N PRO A 104 11.11 -5.33 -16.92
CA PRO A 104 10.51 -5.17 -15.60
C PRO A 104 8.97 -5.27 -15.65
N GLY A 105 8.36 -5.92 -14.65
CA GLY A 105 6.92 -6.15 -14.58
C GLY A 105 6.42 -7.44 -15.24
N ILE A 106 7.24 -8.12 -16.05
CA ILE A 106 6.83 -9.38 -16.70
C ILE A 106 6.75 -10.51 -15.67
N LYS A 107 5.66 -11.27 -15.72
CA LYS A 107 5.46 -12.49 -14.94
C LYS A 107 6.26 -13.64 -15.54
N VAL A 108 7.00 -14.35 -14.70
CA VAL A 108 7.80 -15.53 -15.08
C VAL A 108 7.46 -16.72 -14.20
N GLY A 109 7.47 -17.91 -14.81
CA GLY A 109 7.33 -19.17 -14.11
C GLY A 109 8.71 -19.76 -13.75
N LYS A 110 8.78 -20.57 -12.70
CA LYS A 110 9.98 -21.35 -12.39
C LYS A 110 10.39 -22.20 -13.58
N GLY A 111 11.67 -22.11 -14.01
CA GLY A 111 12.22 -22.82 -15.15
C GLY A 111 11.93 -22.15 -16.51
N ALA A 112 11.17 -21.05 -16.56
CA ALA A 112 10.95 -20.31 -17.80
C ALA A 112 12.27 -19.69 -18.27
N SER A 113 12.57 -19.82 -19.59
CA SER A 113 13.72 -19.17 -20.20
C SER A 113 13.47 -17.67 -20.32
N VAL A 114 14.38 -16.88 -19.73
CA VAL A 114 14.30 -15.41 -19.70
C VAL A 114 15.36 -14.75 -20.59
N ALA A 115 16.43 -15.46 -20.87
CA ALA A 115 17.50 -15.03 -21.76
C ALA A 115 18.21 -16.25 -22.35
N GLU A 116 19.04 -16.04 -23.37
CA GLU A 116 19.94 -17.04 -23.94
C GLU A 116 21.34 -16.46 -24.05
N ILE A 117 22.38 -17.26 -23.78
CA ILE A 117 23.79 -16.84 -23.88
C ILE A 117 24.45 -17.64 -24.97
N SER A 118 24.97 -16.94 -25.97
CA SER A 118 25.76 -17.53 -27.06
C SER A 118 27.25 -17.41 -26.78
N ALA A 119 27.95 -18.54 -26.82
CA ALA A 119 29.40 -18.61 -26.77
C ALA A 119 30.03 -18.96 -28.14
N ARG A 120 29.24 -18.93 -29.24
CA ARG A 120 29.68 -19.42 -30.57
C ARG A 120 30.83 -18.63 -31.15
N GLU A 121 30.90 -17.33 -30.88
CA GLU A 121 31.94 -16.44 -31.42
C GLU A 121 33.13 -16.23 -30.44
N MET A 122 33.18 -17.03 -29.39
CA MET A 122 34.24 -16.93 -28.39
C MET A 122 35.54 -17.57 -28.87
N ALA A 123 36.68 -16.94 -28.51
CA ALA A 123 38.02 -17.48 -28.85
C ALA A 123 38.22 -18.90 -28.29
N GLU A 124 37.63 -19.21 -27.14
CA GLU A 124 37.68 -20.53 -26.51
C GLU A 124 36.68 -21.54 -27.15
N GLY A 125 35.83 -21.09 -28.07
CA GLY A 125 34.80 -21.87 -28.75
C GLY A 125 33.61 -22.20 -27.87
N ASP A 126 32.56 -22.72 -28.51
CA ASP A 126 31.29 -23.06 -27.86
C ASP A 126 31.47 -24.29 -26.93
N PRO A 127 31.26 -24.18 -25.60
CA PRO A 127 31.41 -25.29 -24.67
C PRO A 127 30.38 -26.40 -24.94
N ILE A 128 29.19 -26.08 -25.50
CA ILE A 128 28.21 -27.08 -25.87
C ILE A 128 28.69 -27.94 -27.02
N MET A 129 29.23 -27.30 -28.04
CA MET A 129 29.78 -28.03 -29.20
C MET A 129 31.01 -28.88 -28.82
N LYS A 130 31.88 -28.38 -27.90
CA LYS A 130 33.03 -29.14 -27.39
C LYS A 130 32.59 -30.36 -26.58
N SER A 131 31.65 -30.19 -25.63
CA SER A 131 31.16 -31.30 -24.81
C SER A 131 30.44 -32.35 -25.64
N ARG A 132 29.69 -31.93 -26.68
CA ARG A 132 29.05 -32.85 -27.61
C ARG A 132 30.07 -33.65 -28.41
N ALA A 133 31.07 -32.97 -28.99
CA ALA A 133 32.11 -33.65 -29.76
C ALA A 133 32.91 -34.64 -28.89
N ALA A 134 33.26 -34.26 -27.64
CA ALA A 134 33.92 -35.12 -26.68
C ALA A 134 33.06 -36.36 -26.34
N TYR A 135 31.76 -36.17 -26.08
CA TYR A 135 30.83 -37.27 -25.82
C TYR A 135 30.71 -38.23 -27.00
N GLU A 136 30.49 -37.72 -28.23
CA GLU A 136 30.37 -38.55 -29.44
C GLU A 136 31.65 -39.34 -29.72
N SER A 137 32.86 -38.75 -29.46
CA SER A 137 34.12 -39.42 -29.58
C SER A 137 34.31 -40.51 -28.52
N ALA A 138 34.07 -40.20 -27.26
CA ALA A 138 34.21 -41.14 -26.16
C ALA A 138 33.19 -42.29 -26.25
N GLN A 139 31.97 -42.04 -26.76
CA GLN A 139 30.98 -43.08 -27.01
C GLN A 139 31.47 -44.11 -28.05
N LYS A 140 31.97 -43.63 -29.19
CA LYS A 140 32.51 -44.50 -30.19
C LYS A 140 33.66 -45.35 -29.71
N GLU A 141 34.57 -44.77 -28.88
CA GLU A 141 35.70 -45.51 -28.33
C GLU A 141 35.28 -46.56 -27.32
N PHE A 142 34.28 -46.21 -26.47
CA PHE A 142 33.70 -47.15 -25.51
C PHE A 142 33.00 -48.32 -26.22
N GLU A 143 32.16 -48.07 -27.26
CA GLU A 143 31.52 -49.10 -28.06
C GLU A 143 32.54 -50.04 -28.77
N ARG A 144 33.64 -49.47 -29.27
CA ARG A 144 34.75 -50.23 -29.84
C ARG A 144 35.42 -51.10 -28.78
N ALA A 145 35.73 -50.51 -27.60
CA ALA A 145 36.36 -51.26 -26.51
C ALA A 145 35.49 -52.40 -26.00
N GLU A 146 34.16 -52.20 -25.95
CA GLU A 146 33.20 -53.25 -25.57
C GLU A 146 33.21 -54.42 -26.56
N GLY A 147 33.27 -54.11 -27.86
CA GLY A 147 33.35 -55.13 -28.92
C GLY A 147 34.70 -55.92 -28.83
N LEU A 148 35.80 -55.23 -28.63
CA LEU A 148 37.12 -55.88 -28.52
C LEU A 148 37.33 -56.69 -27.24
N LEU A 149 36.69 -56.28 -26.13
CA LEU A 149 36.72 -57.06 -24.90
C LEU A 149 35.98 -58.40 -25.04
N LYS A 150 34.86 -58.45 -25.75
CA LYS A 150 34.08 -59.68 -26.01
C LYS A 150 34.88 -60.75 -26.74
N VAL A 151 35.87 -60.35 -27.55
CA VAL A 151 36.78 -61.28 -28.29
C VAL A 151 38.16 -61.34 -27.64
N ASN A 152 38.28 -60.85 -26.39
CA ASN A 152 39.57 -60.84 -25.65
C ASN A 152 40.74 -60.10 -26.36
N ALA A 153 40.42 -59.12 -27.21
CA ALA A 153 41.43 -58.39 -27.99
C ALA A 153 42.03 -57.17 -27.19
N ILE A 154 41.42 -56.78 -26.05
CA ILE A 154 41.93 -55.76 -25.13
C ILE A 154 41.92 -56.23 -23.68
N SER A 155 42.73 -55.58 -22.84
CA SER A 155 42.68 -55.83 -21.41
C SER A 155 41.46 -55.24 -20.70
N GLN A 156 41.03 -55.82 -19.59
CA GLN A 156 39.99 -55.29 -18.73
C GLN A 156 40.27 -53.83 -18.32
N LYS A 157 41.55 -53.51 -18.02
CA LYS A 157 41.97 -52.15 -17.67
C LYS A 157 41.70 -51.14 -18.79
N ALA A 158 41.99 -51.54 -20.05
CA ALA A 158 41.74 -50.66 -21.22
C ALA A 158 40.21 -50.40 -21.43
N TYR A 159 39.40 -51.40 -21.22
CA TYR A 159 37.93 -51.24 -21.26
C TYR A 159 37.44 -50.31 -20.15
N GLU A 160 37.90 -50.51 -18.92
CA GLU A 160 37.48 -49.65 -17.79
C GLU A 160 37.91 -48.19 -17.99
N GLN A 161 39.07 -47.94 -18.61
CA GLN A 161 39.50 -46.61 -18.98
C GLN A 161 38.56 -45.97 -20.00
N ALA A 162 38.24 -46.66 -21.09
CA ALA A 162 37.32 -46.18 -22.12
C ALA A 162 35.90 -45.91 -21.54
N LYS A 163 35.45 -46.79 -20.65
CA LYS A 163 34.20 -46.60 -19.92
C LYS A 163 34.19 -45.33 -19.05
N LYS A 164 35.27 -45.12 -18.29
CA LYS A 164 35.40 -43.90 -17.45
C LYS A 164 35.39 -42.64 -18.29
N GLU A 165 36.13 -42.62 -19.41
CA GLU A 165 36.17 -41.47 -20.33
C GLU A 165 34.79 -41.17 -20.91
N TYR A 166 34.06 -42.23 -21.33
CA TYR A 166 32.67 -42.10 -21.79
C TYR A 166 31.73 -41.52 -20.70
N GLU A 167 31.78 -42.08 -19.48
CA GLU A 167 30.94 -41.63 -18.38
C GLU A 167 31.23 -40.14 -18.01
N THR A 168 32.50 -39.74 -18.05
CA THR A 168 32.91 -38.35 -17.80
C THR A 168 32.39 -37.40 -18.89
N ALA A 169 32.65 -37.75 -20.17
CA ALA A 169 32.18 -36.93 -21.29
C ALA A 169 30.66 -36.85 -21.38
N LYS A 170 29.98 -37.96 -21.03
CA LYS A 170 28.52 -38.01 -20.94
C LYS A 170 28.00 -37.07 -19.85
N ALA A 171 28.57 -37.06 -18.67
CA ALA A 171 28.17 -36.17 -17.57
C ALA A 171 28.32 -34.69 -17.94
N GLU A 172 29.45 -34.35 -18.64
CA GLU A 172 29.65 -32.97 -19.15
C GLU A 172 28.64 -32.60 -20.23
N TYR A 173 28.34 -33.49 -21.18
CA TYR A 173 27.33 -33.24 -22.21
C TYR A 173 25.91 -33.11 -21.62
N ASP A 174 25.53 -33.99 -20.70
CA ASP A 174 24.23 -33.99 -20.04
C ASP A 174 24.00 -32.71 -19.20
N ALA A 175 25.07 -32.06 -18.72
CA ALA A 175 25.00 -30.79 -18.01
C ALA A 175 24.43 -29.66 -18.89
N TYR A 176 24.65 -29.72 -20.20
CA TYR A 176 24.14 -28.76 -21.19
C TYR A 176 22.91 -29.26 -21.96
N ASN A 177 22.70 -30.58 -22.01
CA ASN A 177 21.61 -31.18 -22.77
C ASN A 177 20.24 -30.78 -22.21
N GLY A 178 19.30 -30.37 -23.10
CA GLY A 178 17.97 -29.87 -22.72
C GLY A 178 17.93 -28.43 -22.19
N LYS A 179 19.10 -27.77 -22.06
CA LYS A 179 19.16 -26.36 -21.64
C LYS A 179 19.53 -25.40 -22.78
N THR A 180 19.64 -25.92 -23.99
CA THR A 180 19.94 -25.15 -25.20
C THR A 180 18.68 -24.60 -25.85
N GLY A 181 18.70 -23.28 -26.14
CA GLY A 181 17.73 -22.57 -26.96
C GLY A 181 18.19 -22.42 -28.42
N GLU A 182 17.52 -21.59 -29.19
CA GLU A 182 17.89 -21.32 -30.58
C GLU A 182 19.21 -20.57 -30.72
N LYS A 183 19.48 -19.63 -29.81
CA LYS A 183 20.63 -18.73 -29.85
C LYS A 183 21.78 -19.18 -28.94
N GLY A 184 21.55 -20.05 -27.97
CA GLY A 184 22.55 -20.48 -27.02
C GLY A 184 22.02 -21.19 -25.79
N LEU A 185 22.77 -21.12 -24.69
CA LEU A 185 22.37 -21.69 -23.42
C LEU A 185 21.30 -20.84 -22.73
N GLN A 186 20.22 -21.48 -22.31
CA GLN A 186 19.09 -20.80 -21.67
C GLN A 186 19.43 -20.38 -20.24
N VAL A 187 19.11 -19.14 -19.93
CA VAL A 187 19.06 -18.61 -18.56
C VAL A 187 17.62 -18.68 -18.09
N THR A 188 17.37 -19.41 -17.01
CA THR A 188 16.00 -19.69 -16.54
C THR A 188 15.71 -19.01 -15.21
N ALA A 189 14.43 -18.66 -15.01
CA ALA A 189 13.95 -18.10 -13.74
C ALA A 189 13.99 -19.20 -12.64
N PRO A 190 14.60 -18.91 -11.46
CA PRO A 190 14.74 -19.91 -10.39
C PRO A 190 13.44 -20.14 -9.61
N MET A 191 12.45 -19.23 -9.78
CA MET A 191 11.16 -19.29 -9.08
C MET A 191 10.06 -18.59 -9.87
N ASN A 192 8.79 -18.80 -9.44
CA ASN A 192 7.66 -18.04 -9.97
C ASN A 192 7.71 -16.61 -9.40
N GLY A 193 7.37 -15.61 -10.22
CA GLY A 193 7.35 -14.22 -9.76
C GLY A 193 7.24 -13.22 -10.91
N TYR A 194 7.65 -12.00 -10.64
CA TYR A 194 7.75 -10.91 -11.61
C TYR A 194 9.21 -10.43 -11.68
N ILE A 195 9.65 -10.07 -12.87
CA ILE A 195 10.94 -9.41 -13.04
C ILE A 195 10.83 -8.00 -12.45
N THR A 196 11.66 -7.68 -11.46
CA THR A 196 11.70 -6.35 -10.85
C THR A 196 12.75 -5.47 -11.49
N GLN A 197 13.85 -6.09 -11.93
CA GLN A 197 15.00 -5.39 -12.49
C GLN A 197 15.69 -6.22 -13.56
N VAL A 198 16.13 -5.57 -14.65
CA VAL A 198 17.03 -6.13 -15.66
C VAL A 198 18.35 -5.38 -15.56
N LEU A 199 19.46 -6.12 -15.40
CA LEU A 199 20.77 -5.59 -15.03
C LEU A 199 21.76 -5.58 -16.19
N VAL A 200 21.35 -6.09 -17.35
CA VAL A 200 22.17 -6.19 -18.58
C VAL A 200 21.36 -5.77 -19.79
N ASN A 201 22.02 -5.41 -20.88
CA ASN A 201 21.39 -5.03 -22.13
C ASN A 201 21.44 -6.16 -23.17
N GLU A 202 20.59 -6.09 -24.18
CA GLU A 202 20.65 -6.98 -25.34
C GLU A 202 22.01 -6.85 -26.04
N GLY A 203 22.68 -7.97 -26.24
CA GLY A 203 23.99 -8.02 -26.90
C GLY A 203 25.18 -7.78 -25.97
N ASP A 204 24.98 -7.55 -24.67
CA ASP A 204 26.08 -7.42 -23.74
C ASP A 204 26.88 -8.73 -23.63
N TYR A 205 28.19 -8.63 -23.42
CA TYR A 205 29.02 -9.74 -23.02
C TYR A 205 28.88 -9.95 -21.50
N VAL A 206 28.49 -11.15 -21.09
CA VAL A 206 28.35 -11.54 -19.68
C VAL A 206 29.34 -12.65 -19.32
N THR A 207 29.75 -12.69 -18.05
CA THR A 207 30.55 -13.76 -17.48
C THR A 207 29.71 -14.69 -16.63
N ALA A 208 30.10 -15.97 -16.52
CA ALA A 208 29.40 -16.92 -15.66
C ALA A 208 29.30 -16.39 -14.22
N GLY A 209 28.10 -16.44 -13.65
CA GLY A 209 27.78 -15.88 -12.32
C GLY A 209 27.39 -14.40 -12.30
N GLN A 210 27.51 -13.68 -13.42
CA GLN A 210 27.12 -12.28 -13.49
C GLN A 210 25.59 -12.13 -13.33
N PRO A 211 25.11 -11.17 -12.50
CA PRO A 211 23.70 -10.86 -12.38
C PRO A 211 23.09 -10.39 -13.71
N VAL A 212 21.96 -10.98 -14.09
CA VAL A 212 21.22 -10.67 -15.32
C VAL A 212 19.91 -9.94 -15.02
N ALA A 213 19.16 -10.44 -14.07
CA ALA A 213 17.86 -9.86 -13.66
C ALA A 213 17.53 -10.25 -12.21
N VAL A 214 16.54 -9.58 -11.65
CA VAL A 214 15.97 -9.92 -10.35
C VAL A 214 14.52 -10.34 -10.53
N VAL A 215 14.14 -11.48 -9.95
CA VAL A 215 12.77 -11.98 -9.88
C VAL A 215 12.28 -11.90 -8.44
N SER A 216 11.06 -11.37 -8.24
CA SER A 216 10.43 -11.21 -6.93
C SER A 216 9.05 -11.89 -6.88
N GLN A 217 8.75 -12.52 -5.74
CA GLN A 217 7.40 -12.99 -5.43
C GLN A 217 6.68 -11.90 -4.67
N ASN A 218 5.63 -11.32 -5.26
CA ASN A 218 4.85 -10.25 -4.63
C ASN A 218 3.78 -10.77 -3.65
N GLY A 219 3.86 -12.01 -3.22
CA GLY A 219 2.86 -12.59 -2.31
C GLY A 219 2.97 -12.09 -0.86
N ARG A 220 4.20 -11.77 -0.42
CA ARG A 220 4.49 -11.19 0.90
C ARG A 220 5.37 -9.97 0.75
N LEU A 221 5.03 -8.94 1.51
CA LEU A 221 5.71 -7.65 1.50
C LEU A 221 6.15 -7.26 2.90
N GLN A 222 7.09 -6.34 2.97
CA GLN A 222 7.48 -5.67 4.19
C GLN A 222 7.07 -4.20 4.13
N LEU A 223 6.58 -3.67 5.25
CA LEU A 223 6.46 -2.24 5.48
C LEU A 223 7.63 -1.83 6.35
N ARG A 224 8.54 -1.01 5.81
CA ARG A 224 9.61 -0.38 6.58
C ARG A 224 9.17 1.00 6.98
N ALA A 225 9.01 1.24 8.27
CA ALA A 225 8.73 2.54 8.85
C ALA A 225 10.02 3.16 9.40
N ASP A 226 10.19 4.46 9.16
CA ASP A 226 11.37 5.23 9.55
C ASP A 226 11.09 5.95 10.88
N LEU A 227 11.39 5.30 12.01
CA LEU A 227 11.16 5.83 13.34
C LEU A 227 12.22 6.85 13.73
N GLN A 228 11.81 8.06 14.13
CA GLN A 228 12.73 9.06 14.67
C GLN A 228 13.32 8.59 16.01
N GLU A 229 14.60 8.83 16.24
CA GLU A 229 15.34 8.40 17.46
C GLU A 229 14.67 8.85 18.77
N LYS A 230 14.04 10.02 18.81
CA LYS A 230 13.33 10.51 20.00
C LYS A 230 12.24 9.58 20.52
N TYR A 231 11.71 8.69 19.66
CA TYR A 231 10.67 7.71 20.00
C TYR A 231 11.24 6.32 20.31
N TRP A 232 12.55 6.20 20.49
CA TRP A 232 13.19 4.92 20.79
C TRP A 232 12.61 4.21 22.01
N SER A 233 12.28 4.97 23.08
CA SER A 233 11.66 4.41 24.28
C SER A 233 10.33 3.73 24.02
N SER A 234 9.55 4.24 23.06
CA SER A 234 8.25 3.68 22.62
C SER A 234 8.39 2.50 21.66
N ALA A 235 9.56 2.30 21.08
CA ALA A 235 9.76 1.31 20.02
C ALA A 235 9.40 -0.13 20.41
N LYS A 236 9.54 -0.47 21.71
CA LYS A 236 9.20 -1.78 22.27
C LYS A 236 7.70 -1.98 22.52
N SER A 237 6.91 -0.90 22.51
CA SER A 237 5.46 -0.95 22.76
C SER A 237 4.63 -1.05 21.49
N PHE A 238 5.26 -1.00 20.31
CA PHE A 238 4.52 -1.13 19.05
C PHE A 238 3.86 -2.49 18.91
N THR A 239 2.55 -2.46 18.67
CA THR A 239 1.71 -3.66 18.51
C THR A 239 1.30 -3.89 17.07
N GLY A 240 1.39 -2.87 16.21
CA GLY A 240 0.98 -2.91 14.82
C GLY A 240 1.29 -1.61 14.10
N ALA A 241 0.80 -1.50 12.89
CA ALA A 241 0.85 -0.28 12.11
C ALA A 241 -0.36 -0.18 11.18
N ASN A 242 -0.78 1.06 10.91
CA ASN A 242 -1.64 1.37 9.78
C ASN A 242 -0.79 2.14 8.76
N PHE A 243 -1.10 2.01 7.48
CA PHE A 243 -0.35 2.71 6.44
C PHE A 243 -1.24 3.16 5.28
N LYS A 244 -0.90 4.29 4.70
CA LYS A 244 -1.55 4.87 3.54
C LYS A 244 -0.51 5.01 2.43
N PRO A 245 -0.60 4.22 1.33
CA PRO A 245 0.27 4.39 0.18
C PRO A 245 0.08 5.75 -0.49
N SER A 246 1.15 6.35 -1.00
CA SER A 246 1.10 7.67 -1.66
C SER A 246 0.20 7.73 -2.90
N TYR A 247 -0.11 6.58 -3.51
CA TYR A 247 -0.98 6.45 -4.68
C TYR A 247 -2.45 6.13 -4.32
N SER A 248 -2.81 6.09 -3.04
CA SER A 248 -4.14 5.72 -2.55
C SER A 248 -4.59 6.64 -1.43
N ASP A 249 -5.89 6.93 -1.39
CA ASP A 249 -6.50 7.65 -0.26
C ASP A 249 -6.99 6.73 0.86
N VAL A 250 -6.82 5.42 0.68
CA VAL A 250 -7.24 4.41 1.65
C VAL A 250 -6.10 4.07 2.60
N THR A 251 -6.38 4.11 3.90
CA THR A 251 -5.49 3.60 4.95
C THR A 251 -5.77 2.12 5.20
N TYR A 252 -4.72 1.33 5.27
CA TYR A 252 -4.77 -0.12 5.48
C TYR A 252 -4.17 -0.48 6.84
N SER A 253 -4.76 -1.46 7.52
CA SER A 253 -4.20 -2.02 8.75
C SER A 253 -3.32 -3.23 8.44
N ILE A 254 -2.11 -3.23 8.96
CA ILE A 254 -1.20 -4.39 8.88
C ILE A 254 -1.86 -5.65 9.45
N LYS A 255 -2.63 -5.50 10.53
CA LYS A 255 -3.34 -6.61 11.19
C LYS A 255 -4.36 -7.26 10.25
N ASP A 256 -5.13 -6.46 9.52
CA ASP A 256 -6.18 -6.95 8.62
C ASP A 256 -5.59 -7.65 7.38
N LEU A 257 -4.35 -7.30 7.03
CA LEU A 257 -3.57 -7.96 5.99
C LEU A 257 -2.81 -9.21 6.50
N GLY A 258 -3.12 -9.69 7.71
CA GLY A 258 -2.46 -10.84 8.32
C GLY A 258 -0.99 -10.59 8.63
N GLY A 259 -0.63 -9.32 8.84
CA GLY A 259 0.74 -8.91 9.08
C GLY A 259 1.11 -8.87 10.56
N ARG A 260 2.42 -8.72 10.80
CA ARG A 260 3.01 -8.69 12.15
C ARG A 260 4.27 -7.85 12.17
N LEU A 261 4.61 -7.35 13.34
CA LEU A 261 5.92 -6.77 13.61
C LEU A 261 7.01 -7.86 13.51
N VAL A 262 8.03 -7.61 12.71
CA VAL A 262 9.17 -8.54 12.52
C VAL A 262 10.37 -8.08 13.33
N SER A 263 10.70 -6.79 13.23
CA SER A 263 11.86 -6.26 13.94
C SER A 263 11.73 -4.76 14.18
N VAL A 264 12.38 -4.32 15.26
CA VAL A 264 12.67 -2.93 15.53
C VAL A 264 14.19 -2.81 15.51
N GLY A 265 14.71 -1.97 14.62
CA GLY A 265 16.15 -1.73 14.53
C GLY A 265 16.69 -1.14 15.82
N ASN A 266 17.82 -1.66 16.29
CA ASN A 266 18.54 -1.18 17.47
C ASN A 266 19.82 -0.44 17.10
N ALA A 267 20.01 -0.16 15.82
CA ALA A 267 21.10 0.64 15.29
C ALA A 267 20.61 1.52 14.14
N VAL A 268 21.15 2.71 14.06
CA VAL A 268 20.92 3.65 12.96
C VAL A 268 21.94 3.37 11.87
N ALA A 269 21.50 3.25 10.64
CA ALA A 269 22.41 3.08 9.50
C ALA A 269 23.25 4.35 9.33
N GLN A 270 24.51 4.18 8.89
CA GLN A 270 25.40 5.31 8.66
C GLN A 270 24.78 6.31 7.67
N GLY A 271 24.65 7.57 8.10
CA GLY A 271 24.01 8.64 7.32
C GLY A 271 22.47 8.69 7.42
N SER A 272 21.85 7.88 8.27
CA SER A 272 20.42 7.94 8.60
C SER A 272 20.20 8.53 10.00
N PHE A 273 19.04 9.13 10.22
CA PHE A 273 18.56 9.60 11.53
C PHE A 273 17.34 8.81 12.00
N TYR A 274 17.09 7.68 11.37
CA TYR A 274 15.88 6.89 11.59
C TYR A 274 16.22 5.45 11.95
N LEU A 275 15.45 4.90 12.86
CA LEU A 275 15.47 3.50 13.23
C LEU A 275 14.43 2.75 12.39
N PRO A 276 14.80 1.68 11.66
CA PRO A 276 13.83 0.94 10.88
C PRO A 276 12.93 0.09 11.79
N VAL A 277 11.61 0.24 11.61
CA VAL A 277 10.60 -0.67 12.18
C VAL A 277 10.00 -1.45 11.04
N ILE A 278 10.11 -2.78 11.07
CA ILE A 278 9.77 -3.65 9.95
C ILE A 278 8.57 -4.52 10.32
N PHE A 279 7.53 -4.39 9.53
CA PHE A 279 6.37 -5.29 9.54
C PHE A 279 6.38 -6.16 8.29
N GLU A 280 5.86 -7.36 8.38
CA GLU A 280 5.64 -8.26 7.24
C GLU A 280 4.15 -8.52 7.10
N PHE A 281 3.62 -8.52 5.86
CA PHE A 281 2.20 -8.69 5.60
C PHE A 281 1.94 -9.35 4.24
N ASN A 282 0.72 -9.86 4.04
CA ASN A 282 0.31 -10.49 2.79
C ASN A 282 -0.12 -9.43 1.77
N ASN A 283 0.33 -9.56 0.54
CA ASN A 283 -0.05 -8.66 -0.56
C ASN A 283 -1.44 -8.97 -1.12
N ALA A 284 -2.47 -8.93 -0.26
CA ALA A 284 -3.86 -9.14 -0.67
C ALA A 284 -4.46 -7.95 -1.44
N GLY A 285 -3.87 -6.76 -1.30
CA GLY A 285 -4.32 -5.51 -1.92
C GLY A 285 -3.57 -5.13 -3.21
N ASN A 286 -2.74 -6.02 -3.77
CA ASN A 286 -1.87 -5.73 -4.92
C ASN A 286 -1.00 -4.47 -4.72
N PHE A 287 -0.44 -4.33 -3.53
CA PHE A 287 0.46 -3.22 -3.21
C PHE A 287 1.72 -3.27 -4.08
N ILE A 288 2.23 -2.08 -4.38
CA ILE A 288 3.38 -1.90 -5.27
C ILE A 288 4.66 -1.81 -4.43
N PRO A 289 5.60 -2.76 -4.54
CA PRO A 289 6.91 -2.64 -3.90
C PRO A 289 7.66 -1.39 -4.40
N GLY A 290 8.36 -0.71 -3.50
CA GLY A 290 9.02 0.57 -3.75
C GLY A 290 8.12 1.80 -3.53
N ALA A 291 6.84 1.61 -3.20
CA ALA A 291 5.94 2.72 -2.94
C ALA A 291 6.18 3.31 -1.54
N PHE A 292 6.22 4.65 -1.49
CA PHE A 292 6.23 5.38 -0.22
C PHE A 292 4.86 5.37 0.45
N CYS A 293 4.88 5.38 1.78
CA CYS A 293 3.67 5.35 2.59
C CYS A 293 3.77 6.36 3.74
N GLU A 294 2.64 6.95 4.07
CA GLU A 294 2.40 7.49 5.39
C GLU A 294 2.07 6.34 6.34
N ILE A 295 2.70 6.29 7.51
CA ILE A 295 2.62 5.17 8.44
C ILE A 295 2.26 5.68 9.83
N TYR A 296 1.36 4.97 10.50
CA TYR A 296 0.93 5.17 11.86
C TYR A 296 1.36 3.95 12.67
N LEU A 297 2.44 4.10 13.47
CA LEU A 297 2.93 3.04 14.35
C LEU A 297 2.06 2.99 15.61
N ILE A 298 1.32 1.92 15.77
CA ILE A 298 0.38 1.73 16.88
C ILE A 298 1.13 1.39 18.16
N GLU A 299 0.99 2.24 19.16
CA GLU A 299 1.55 2.06 20.49
C GLU A 299 0.54 1.41 21.45
N ASN A 300 0.18 2.15 22.47
CA ASN A 300 -0.72 1.73 23.52
C ASN A 300 -2.17 2.06 23.19
N GLN A 301 -3.08 1.24 23.67
CA GLN A 301 -4.51 1.48 23.57
C GLN A 301 -4.95 2.40 24.71
N LYS A 302 -5.61 3.51 24.38
CA LYS A 302 -6.30 4.39 25.32
C LYS A 302 -7.73 3.90 25.49
N GLU A 303 -8.24 3.92 26.70
CA GLU A 303 -9.64 3.60 27.03
C GLU A 303 -10.48 4.87 27.14
N ASN A 304 -11.78 4.77 26.97
CA ASN A 304 -12.74 5.86 27.12
C ASN A 304 -12.47 7.10 26.24
N VAL A 305 -12.02 6.90 25.02
CA VAL A 305 -11.76 7.95 24.03
C VAL A 305 -12.91 8.07 23.06
N ILE A 306 -13.38 9.30 22.83
CA ILE A 306 -14.29 9.59 21.72
C ILE A 306 -13.46 9.69 20.45
N SER A 307 -13.74 8.86 19.47
CA SER A 307 -13.08 8.89 18.16
C SER A 307 -14.08 8.69 17.03
N VAL A 308 -13.79 9.27 15.87
CA VAL A 308 -14.57 9.12 14.65
C VAL A 308 -13.66 8.67 13.51
N PRO A 309 -14.16 7.97 12.48
CA PRO A 309 -13.39 7.70 11.27
C PRO A 309 -12.81 8.99 10.67
N GLU A 310 -11.62 8.94 10.09
CA GLU A 310 -11.01 10.10 9.40
C GLU A 310 -11.93 10.64 8.30
N THR A 311 -12.70 9.78 7.66
CA THR A 311 -13.70 10.12 6.62
C THR A 311 -14.88 10.96 7.12
N SER A 312 -15.09 11.03 8.44
CA SER A 312 -16.13 11.87 9.06
C SER A 312 -15.74 13.35 9.11
N LEU A 313 -14.44 13.63 9.00
CA LEU A 313 -13.89 14.96 9.20
C LEU A 313 -13.85 15.76 7.90
N THR A 314 -14.27 17.00 7.97
CA THR A 314 -14.05 18.00 6.93
C THR A 314 -13.27 19.17 7.49
N GLU A 315 -12.37 19.73 6.71
CA GLU A 315 -11.55 20.86 7.11
C GLU A 315 -11.97 22.11 6.34
N GLU A 316 -12.06 23.22 7.04
CA GLU A 316 -12.27 24.56 6.47
C GLU A 316 -11.39 25.57 7.21
N GLN A 317 -10.46 26.19 6.49
CA GLN A 317 -9.56 27.21 7.02
C GLN A 317 -8.83 26.81 8.30
N GLY A 318 -8.42 25.53 8.41
CA GLY A 318 -7.70 25.01 9.58
C GLY A 318 -8.61 24.58 10.75
N VAL A 319 -9.93 24.70 10.59
CA VAL A 319 -10.92 24.25 11.56
C VAL A 319 -11.57 22.96 11.07
N TYR A 320 -11.74 22.00 11.98
CA TYR A 320 -12.31 20.69 11.67
C TYR A 320 -13.78 20.63 12.07
N PHE A 321 -14.56 19.99 11.22
CA PHE A 321 -16.01 19.82 11.40
C PHE A 321 -16.43 18.38 11.15
N VAL A 322 -17.48 17.97 11.85
CA VAL A 322 -18.26 16.77 11.55
C VAL A 322 -19.70 17.16 11.28
N TYR A 323 -20.49 16.25 10.70
CA TYR A 323 -21.90 16.44 10.46
C TYR A 323 -22.70 15.50 11.36
N LEU A 324 -23.50 16.09 12.26
CA LEU A 324 -24.39 15.37 13.16
C LEU A 324 -25.72 15.16 12.48
N LYS A 325 -26.25 13.96 12.49
CA LYS A 325 -27.62 13.66 12.07
C LYS A 325 -28.55 14.04 13.20
N VAL A 326 -29.43 15.05 12.97
CA VAL A 326 -30.42 15.53 13.93
C VAL A 326 -31.73 14.79 13.74
N CYS A 327 -32.21 14.71 12.49
CA CYS A 327 -33.43 14.01 12.09
C CYS A 327 -33.21 13.17 10.85
N LYS A 328 -34.29 12.67 10.21
CA LYS A 328 -34.15 11.80 9.02
C LYS A 328 -33.42 12.47 7.86
N GLU A 329 -33.64 13.76 7.65
CA GLU A 329 -33.14 14.54 6.50
C GLU A 329 -32.42 15.82 6.94
N GLU A 330 -32.15 15.97 8.23
CA GLU A 330 -31.53 17.16 8.80
C GLU A 330 -30.18 16.80 9.43
N TYR A 331 -29.19 17.57 9.08
CA TYR A 331 -27.83 17.45 9.58
C TYR A 331 -27.36 18.79 10.11
N ARG A 332 -26.53 18.77 11.13
CA ARG A 332 -25.94 19.97 11.72
C ARG A 332 -24.40 19.90 11.61
N LYS A 333 -23.84 20.99 11.10
CA LYS A 333 -22.38 21.16 11.10
C LYS A 333 -21.90 21.43 12.52
N GLN A 334 -20.96 20.64 13.01
CA GLN A 334 -20.43 20.73 14.36
C GLN A 334 -18.93 20.90 14.31
N GLU A 335 -18.43 22.01 14.89
CA GLU A 335 -17.00 22.20 15.08
C GLU A 335 -16.46 21.21 16.10
N VAL A 336 -15.28 20.65 15.82
CA VAL A 336 -14.61 19.71 16.70
C VAL A 336 -13.14 20.06 16.88
N LYS A 337 -12.63 19.84 18.10
CA LYS A 337 -11.20 19.87 18.35
C LYS A 337 -10.65 18.46 18.26
N ILE A 338 -9.80 18.24 17.27
CA ILE A 338 -9.18 16.92 17.01
C ILE A 338 -7.97 16.68 17.91
N GLY A 339 -7.72 15.41 18.21
CA GLY A 339 -6.54 14.91 18.90
C GLY A 339 -5.66 14.05 17.98
N GLU A 340 -5.15 12.95 18.52
CA GLU A 340 -4.30 12.00 17.79
C GLU A 340 -5.08 11.23 16.71
N SER A 341 -4.33 10.68 15.75
CA SER A 341 -4.87 9.82 14.69
C SER A 341 -4.08 8.52 14.61
N ASP A 342 -4.77 7.42 14.36
CA ASP A 342 -4.17 6.16 14.00
C ASP A 342 -4.23 5.90 12.47
N GLY A 343 -4.64 6.92 11.69
CA GLY A 343 -4.81 6.87 10.25
C GLY A 343 -6.15 6.30 9.79
N LEU A 344 -6.88 5.61 10.66
CA LEU A 344 -8.24 5.13 10.42
C LEU A 344 -9.28 5.96 11.18
N ARG A 345 -8.98 6.28 12.43
CA ARG A 345 -9.83 7.06 13.32
C ARG A 345 -9.06 8.26 13.90
N ARG A 346 -9.78 9.29 14.23
CA ARG A 346 -9.29 10.52 14.87
C ARG A 346 -9.92 10.67 16.24
N GLU A 347 -9.10 10.90 17.26
CA GLU A 347 -9.56 11.29 18.59
C GLU A 347 -10.24 12.66 18.53
N ILE A 348 -11.35 12.82 19.24
CA ILE A 348 -12.07 14.08 19.37
C ILE A 348 -11.99 14.55 20.82
N LEU A 349 -11.27 15.65 21.02
CA LEU A 349 -11.04 16.23 22.34
C LEU A 349 -12.21 17.10 22.83
N LYS A 350 -12.94 17.74 21.89
CA LYS A 350 -14.11 18.60 22.18
C LYS A 350 -15.04 18.63 20.97
N GLY A 351 -16.32 18.88 21.22
CA GLY A 351 -17.33 19.11 20.18
C GLY A 351 -18.27 17.95 19.96
N LEU A 352 -17.99 16.75 20.49
CA LEU A 352 -18.86 15.59 20.45
C LEU A 352 -19.20 15.08 21.85
N LYS A 353 -20.35 14.44 21.97
CA LYS A 353 -20.84 13.76 23.17
C LYS A 353 -21.23 12.33 22.84
N GLU A 354 -21.24 11.48 23.85
CA GLU A 354 -21.81 10.15 23.74
C GLU A 354 -23.29 10.23 23.31
N GLY A 355 -23.66 9.40 22.34
CA GLY A 355 -25.01 9.37 21.76
C GLY A 355 -25.18 10.24 20.51
N ASP A 356 -24.27 11.14 20.20
CA ASP A 356 -24.30 11.90 18.94
C ASP A 356 -24.22 10.94 17.75
N VAL A 357 -24.97 11.20 16.68
CA VAL A 357 -24.94 10.41 15.46
C VAL A 357 -24.16 11.17 14.39
N VAL A 358 -22.95 10.71 14.10
CA VAL A 358 -22.02 11.37 13.18
C VAL A 358 -22.04 10.71 11.80
N VAL A 359 -22.00 11.52 10.74
CA VAL A 359 -21.80 11.03 9.36
C VAL A 359 -20.37 10.53 9.20
N THR A 360 -20.22 9.25 8.84
CA THR A 360 -18.91 8.60 8.68
C THR A 360 -18.46 8.45 7.22
N GLU A 361 -19.41 8.28 6.31
CA GLU A 361 -19.15 8.29 4.87
C GLU A 361 -20.11 9.29 4.22
N GLY A 362 -19.67 10.04 3.20
CA GLY A 362 -20.47 11.06 2.55
C GLY A 362 -20.47 12.43 3.25
N ALA A 363 -19.61 12.68 4.22
CA ALA A 363 -19.52 13.96 4.92
C ALA A 363 -19.25 15.14 3.98
N TYR A 364 -18.43 14.94 2.95
CA TYR A 364 -18.15 15.96 1.95
C TYR A 364 -19.38 16.32 1.11
N GLN A 365 -20.24 15.37 0.79
CA GLN A 365 -21.49 15.60 0.06
C GLN A 365 -22.49 16.44 0.89
N VAL A 366 -22.55 16.17 2.21
CA VAL A 366 -23.34 17.00 3.14
C VAL A 366 -22.76 18.42 3.20
N LYS A 367 -21.42 18.56 3.23
CA LYS A 367 -20.73 19.85 3.14
C LYS A 367 -21.12 20.64 1.88
N LEU A 368 -21.13 20.00 0.72
CA LEU A 368 -21.49 20.67 -0.55
C LEU A 368 -22.96 21.14 -0.56
N ALA A 369 -23.86 20.44 0.13
CA ALA A 369 -25.24 20.82 0.22
C ALA A 369 -25.44 22.18 0.95
N THR A 370 -24.54 22.53 1.90
CA THR A 370 -24.55 23.86 2.55
C THR A 370 -24.31 24.98 1.55
N ALA A 371 -23.39 24.78 0.60
CA ALA A 371 -23.03 25.79 -0.39
C ALA A 371 -24.13 26.01 -1.43
N THR A 372 -24.89 24.96 -1.79
CA THR A 372 -25.99 25.06 -2.77
C THR A 372 -27.26 25.63 -2.17
N GLY A 373 -27.53 25.48 -0.86
CA GLY A 373 -28.65 26.10 -0.16
C GLY A 373 -28.48 27.61 0.10
N ALA A 374 -27.28 28.13 -0.05
CA ALA A 374 -26.95 29.55 0.15
C ALA A 374 -27.17 30.43 -1.10
N ILE A 375 -27.58 29.87 -2.24
CA ILE A 375 -27.92 30.66 -3.45
C ILE A 375 -29.41 30.94 -3.40
N PRO A 376 -29.85 32.20 -3.12
CA PRO A 376 -31.26 32.57 -3.23
C PRO A 376 -31.71 32.40 -4.69
N GLY A 377 -32.74 31.61 -4.92
CA GLY A 377 -33.35 31.49 -6.22
C GLY A 377 -33.85 32.89 -6.68
N HIS A 378 -33.16 33.49 -7.62
CA HIS A 378 -33.70 34.67 -8.31
C HIS A 378 -34.89 34.22 -9.16
N SER A 379 -36.08 34.32 -8.62
CA SER A 379 -37.31 34.24 -9.41
C SER A 379 -37.45 35.53 -10.20
N HIS A 380 -37.05 35.53 -11.46
CA HIS A 380 -37.48 36.54 -12.41
C HIS A 380 -38.91 36.19 -12.86
N ASN A 381 -39.92 36.85 -12.25
CA ASN A 381 -41.24 36.93 -12.82
C ASN A 381 -41.19 38.00 -13.94
N HIS A 382 -41.43 37.56 -15.18
CA HIS A 382 -41.83 38.41 -16.31
C HIS A 382 -43.30 38.21 -16.57
#